data_ed7016ec64b63d67b5b331674a1fe2ee
#
_entry.id   ed7016ec64b63d67b5b331674a1fe2ee
#
_cell.length_a   1.000
_cell.length_b   1.000
_cell.length_c   1.000
_cell.angle_alpha   90.00
_cell.angle_beta   90.00
_cell.angle_gamma   90.00
#
_symmetry.space_group_name_H-M   'P 1'
#
loop_
_entity.id
_entity.type
_entity.pdbx_description
1 polymer ?
#
loop_
_entity_poly.entity_id
_entity_poly.type
_entity_poly.pdbx_seq_one_letter_code
_entity_poly.pdbx_strand_id
1 'polypeptide(L)'
;TGVSEITVQAYKSGKLSIRAIARGLKGGFVSGVLELDVPNPPLDRIVFVDPDKKVYTGTNVSYEAQVFDKANLLREDVEVNFSTNNNKTAEFDRFGNLTVKKPGKFVITVSAEDIDEELKVQSKKNPVKSLTLSSPKNEIRTGDVIKLDASPLDSRGRAVKDVPISYSYSGQAVYSDVFINNKSSESVGLPASGTITNEGKFVAETPGVYTITAQSSGYSAIAKVKVVPRNVKRRIEVVGHGTVTDHHTSDLWVWAGVGKHKGKDFAVTGTHSADGEAYFWDITNPSKMTIIDTIKVDARTVNDVKISEDGRVGIISREGASNRKNGLVILDVTDPYNVTITKMYDDDLTGGVHNVFIYQDHVYALSAGTRYDIINISDPANPFRVSSYELDTPGHSIHDVWVENGIAYSSNWADGVHIVDVGGIPQREQSRDKSSFNPFLAMAGKGSPGNPVKLASKSDPNGHNHATFPFVSQSSDRFYMINGDEWAKSIPGSAERIYQGGFHFIDFTDVNNPQETAIYQVPEVGSHNHWVEGDILYAGYYYGGIRVLDISGELLGDLYAQGREIAFFEGRDPNGKIANETNVWGVIPYKGLIYFADHYNGLWAVKLVDEEPLGTN
;
A
#
# COMPACT_ATOMS: atom_id res chain seq x y z
N THR A 1 -1.81 49.59 4.83
CA THR A 1 -2.98 48.67 4.94
C THR A 1 -3.23 48.09 3.57
N GLY A 2 -2.75 46.89 3.32
CA GLY A 2 -3.02 46.14 2.08
C GLY A 2 -4.25 45.25 2.28
N VAL A 3 -5.16 45.26 1.33
CA VAL A 3 -6.21 44.25 1.18
C VAL A 3 -5.74 43.34 0.06
N SER A 4 -5.74 42.04 0.30
CA SER A 4 -5.50 41.02 -0.74
C SER A 4 -6.81 40.30 -1.00
N GLU A 5 -7.15 40.17 -2.26
CA GLU A 5 -8.31 39.38 -2.71
C GLU A 5 -7.81 38.12 -3.42
N ILE A 6 -8.47 37.00 -3.16
CA ILE A 6 -8.25 35.73 -3.85
C ILE A 6 -9.59 35.21 -4.34
N THR A 7 -9.61 34.73 -5.56
CA THR A 7 -10.74 33.95 -6.08
C THR A 7 -10.42 32.47 -5.95
N VAL A 8 -11.29 31.71 -5.28
CA VAL A 8 -11.15 30.28 -5.09
C VAL A 8 -12.26 29.59 -5.86
N GLN A 9 -11.90 28.58 -6.63
CA GLN A 9 -12.84 27.68 -7.31
C GLN A 9 -12.76 26.30 -6.65
N ALA A 10 -13.87 25.83 -6.09
CA ALA A 10 -13.96 24.49 -5.56
C ALA A 10 -14.22 23.48 -6.69
N TYR A 11 -13.46 22.39 -6.71
CA TYR A 11 -13.60 21.30 -7.68
C TYR A 11 -14.28 20.05 -7.08
N LYS A 12 -14.41 19.99 -5.77
CA LYS A 12 -15.09 18.93 -5.03
C LYS A 12 -15.99 19.54 -3.96
N SER A 13 -17.03 18.80 -3.59
CA SER A 13 -17.84 19.07 -2.41
C SER A 13 -17.07 18.74 -1.13
N GLY A 14 -17.56 19.25 -0.02
CA GLY A 14 -16.98 19.03 1.30
C GLY A 14 -16.65 20.33 2.03
N LYS A 15 -15.97 20.24 3.15
CA LYS A 15 -15.52 21.39 3.90
C LYS A 15 -14.25 21.96 3.28
N LEU A 16 -14.30 23.22 2.87
CA LEU A 16 -13.17 23.96 2.36
C LEU A 16 -12.69 24.93 3.43
N SER A 17 -11.45 24.77 3.89
CA SER A 17 -10.79 25.68 4.80
C SER A 17 -9.79 26.55 4.03
N ILE A 18 -10.05 27.86 3.99
CA ILE A 18 -9.17 28.83 3.35
C ILE A 18 -8.42 29.57 4.45
N ARG A 19 -7.11 29.42 4.51
CA ARG A 19 -6.27 30.13 5.47
C ARG A 19 -5.52 31.25 4.80
N ALA A 20 -5.73 32.47 5.28
CA ALA A 20 -4.91 33.63 4.91
C ALA A 20 -3.80 33.83 5.95
N ILE A 21 -2.56 33.95 5.49
CA ILE A 21 -1.38 34.12 6.34
C ILE A 21 -0.71 35.43 5.93
N ALA A 22 -0.48 36.32 6.89
CA ALA A 22 0.26 37.57 6.68
C ALA A 22 1.46 37.64 7.63
N ARG A 23 2.59 38.13 7.12
CA ARG A 23 3.77 38.40 7.95
C ARG A 23 3.57 39.70 8.70
N GLY A 24 3.54 39.66 10.02
CA GLY A 24 3.40 40.83 10.87
C GLY A 24 4.67 41.69 10.88
N LEU A 25 4.52 42.98 11.16
CA LEU A 25 5.61 44.00 11.22
C LEU A 25 6.71 43.65 12.26
N LYS A 26 6.47 42.73 13.17
CA LYS A 26 7.42 42.27 14.21
C LYS A 26 7.97 40.83 13.95
N GLY A 27 7.86 40.34 12.72
CA GLY A 27 8.43 39.04 12.35
C GLY A 27 7.57 37.80 12.68
N GLY A 28 6.39 37.97 13.30
CA GLY A 28 5.43 36.89 13.52
C GLY A 28 4.42 36.78 12.38
N PHE A 29 3.79 35.62 12.23
CA PHE A 29 2.69 35.43 11.29
C PHE A 29 1.35 35.66 11.98
N VAL A 30 0.42 36.27 11.25
CA VAL A 30 -0.98 36.39 11.63
C VAL A 30 -1.77 35.57 10.61
N SER A 31 -2.60 34.65 11.06
CA SER A 31 -3.45 33.88 10.17
C SER A 31 -4.93 34.06 10.51
N GLY A 32 -5.76 34.02 9.47
CA GLY A 32 -7.22 33.90 9.58
C GLY A 32 -7.69 32.70 8.77
N VAL A 33 -8.68 31.98 9.26
CA VAL A 33 -9.27 30.85 8.58
C VAL A 33 -10.72 31.19 8.22
N LEU A 34 -11.09 30.86 6.98
CA LEU A 34 -12.48 30.91 6.50
C LEU A 34 -12.87 29.45 6.15
N GLU A 35 -13.89 28.94 6.80
CA GLU A 35 -14.47 27.64 6.48
C GLU A 35 -15.72 27.82 5.62
N LEU A 36 -15.81 27.03 4.57
CA LEU A 36 -16.93 26.99 3.63
C LEU A 36 -17.39 25.55 3.46
N ASP A 37 -18.68 25.33 3.52
CA ASP A 37 -19.28 24.06 3.09
C ASP A 37 -19.61 24.14 1.60
N VAL A 38 -18.98 23.30 0.81
CA VAL A 38 -19.25 23.15 -0.62
C VAL A 38 -20.18 21.97 -0.80
N PRO A 39 -21.47 22.17 -1.14
CA PRO A 39 -22.40 21.07 -1.30
C PRO A 39 -22.04 20.24 -2.54
N ASN A 40 -22.47 18.95 -2.54
CA ASN A 40 -22.42 18.17 -3.76
C ASN A 40 -23.26 18.83 -4.84
N PRO A 41 -22.75 18.94 -6.09
CA PRO A 41 -23.58 19.33 -7.20
C PRO A 41 -24.77 18.38 -7.35
N PRO A 42 -25.94 18.85 -7.81
CA PRO A 42 -27.06 17.99 -8.13
C PRO A 42 -26.66 16.89 -9.12
N LEU A 43 -27.30 15.74 -9.05
CA LEU A 43 -27.09 14.66 -9.99
C LEU A 43 -27.44 15.15 -11.41
N ASP A 44 -26.71 14.64 -12.41
CA ASP A 44 -26.88 15.01 -13.82
C ASP A 44 -27.37 13.81 -14.64
N ARG A 45 -26.68 12.69 -14.53
CA ARG A 45 -26.98 11.51 -15.33
C ARG A 45 -26.55 10.20 -14.69
N ILE A 46 -27.17 9.14 -15.13
CA ILE A 46 -26.79 7.75 -14.85
C ILE A 46 -26.28 7.13 -16.15
N VAL A 47 -25.23 6.34 -16.08
CA VAL A 47 -24.63 5.64 -17.22
C VAL A 47 -24.53 4.15 -16.90
N PHE A 48 -25.19 3.30 -17.70
CA PHE A 48 -25.03 1.85 -17.57
C PHE A 48 -23.62 1.43 -17.96
N VAL A 49 -23.00 0.59 -17.13
CA VAL A 49 -21.76 -0.10 -17.48
C VAL A 49 -22.12 -1.30 -18.37
N ASP A 50 -21.46 -1.41 -19.53
CA ASP A 50 -21.70 -2.48 -20.51
C ASP A 50 -23.17 -2.65 -20.95
N PRO A 51 -23.82 -1.59 -21.53
CA PRO A 51 -25.24 -1.60 -21.90
C PRO A 51 -25.57 -2.60 -23.03
N ASP A 52 -24.60 -2.98 -23.87
CA ASP A 52 -24.79 -3.88 -25.02
C ASP A 52 -24.70 -5.36 -24.67
N LYS A 53 -24.63 -5.69 -23.40
CA LYS A 53 -24.59 -7.04 -22.86
C LYS A 53 -25.76 -7.89 -23.37
N LYS A 54 -25.45 -9.07 -23.93
CA LYS A 54 -26.46 -10.02 -24.37
C LYS A 54 -27.05 -10.76 -23.17
N VAL A 55 -28.35 -10.91 -23.16
CA VAL A 55 -29.09 -11.50 -22.06
C VAL A 55 -29.83 -12.76 -22.51
N TYR A 56 -29.68 -13.86 -21.79
CA TYR A 56 -30.21 -15.16 -22.15
C TYR A 56 -31.12 -15.73 -21.04
N THR A 57 -32.10 -16.54 -21.44
CA THR A 57 -32.98 -17.22 -20.50
C THR A 57 -32.22 -18.20 -19.60
N GLY A 58 -32.60 -18.25 -18.33
CA GLY A 58 -31.97 -19.13 -17.33
C GLY A 58 -30.61 -18.64 -16.86
N THR A 59 -30.31 -17.34 -17.04
CA THR A 59 -29.09 -16.72 -16.49
C THR A 59 -29.44 -15.66 -15.44
N ASN A 60 -28.54 -15.49 -14.48
CA ASN A 60 -28.49 -14.34 -13.59
C ASN A 60 -27.38 -13.41 -14.08
N VAL A 61 -27.71 -12.12 -14.25
CA VAL A 61 -26.79 -11.12 -14.80
C VAL A 61 -26.80 -9.91 -13.87
N SER A 62 -25.65 -9.51 -13.39
CA SER A 62 -25.51 -8.24 -12.66
C SER A 62 -25.44 -7.08 -13.65
N TYR A 63 -26.14 -6.01 -13.34
CA TYR A 63 -26.03 -4.72 -14.00
C TYR A 63 -25.37 -3.73 -13.04
N GLU A 64 -24.56 -2.89 -13.59
CA GLU A 64 -23.88 -1.81 -12.90
C GLU A 64 -24.19 -0.49 -13.60
N ALA A 65 -24.25 0.58 -12.82
CA ALA A 65 -24.45 1.92 -13.33
C ALA A 65 -23.58 2.91 -12.55
N GLN A 66 -23.10 3.91 -13.25
CA GLN A 66 -22.34 5.03 -12.66
C GLN A 66 -23.22 6.28 -12.66
N VAL A 67 -23.22 6.98 -11.53
CA VAL A 67 -23.96 8.23 -11.36
C VAL A 67 -22.98 9.39 -11.41
N PHE A 68 -23.30 10.41 -12.22
CA PHE A 68 -22.48 11.61 -12.35
C PHE A 68 -23.29 12.84 -11.95
N ASP A 69 -22.63 13.77 -11.29
CA ASP A 69 -23.20 15.07 -10.98
C ASP A 69 -22.98 16.11 -12.09
N LYS A 70 -23.53 17.31 -11.93
CA LYS A 70 -23.42 18.41 -12.90
C LYS A 70 -21.99 18.95 -13.06
N ALA A 71 -21.08 18.60 -12.17
CA ALA A 71 -19.65 18.86 -12.34
C ALA A 71 -18.92 17.72 -13.09
N ASN A 72 -19.67 16.72 -13.57
CA ASN A 72 -19.14 15.51 -14.22
C ASN A 72 -18.25 14.66 -13.32
N LEU A 73 -18.48 14.69 -12.02
CA LEU A 73 -17.80 13.86 -11.04
C LEU A 73 -18.64 12.60 -10.76
N LEU A 74 -17.95 11.46 -10.63
CA LEU A 74 -18.58 10.20 -10.22
C LEU A 74 -19.04 10.30 -8.76
N ARG A 75 -20.29 9.89 -8.50
CA ARG A 75 -20.94 9.90 -7.21
C ARG A 75 -21.08 8.49 -6.66
N GLU A 76 -20.06 8.03 -5.95
CA GLU A 76 -20.06 6.69 -5.31
C GLU A 76 -20.89 6.65 -4.02
N ASP A 77 -21.26 7.80 -3.49
CA ASP A 77 -22.08 7.98 -2.30
C ASP A 77 -23.60 7.84 -2.55
N VAL A 78 -24.00 7.68 -3.81
CA VAL A 78 -25.41 7.59 -4.22
C VAL A 78 -25.81 6.16 -4.46
N GLU A 79 -26.86 5.70 -3.77
CA GLU A 79 -27.44 4.37 -3.96
C GLU A 79 -28.21 4.29 -5.28
N VAL A 80 -27.97 3.24 -6.05
CA VAL A 80 -28.68 2.96 -7.30
C VAL A 80 -29.63 1.78 -7.14
N ASN A 81 -30.85 1.90 -7.68
CA ASN A 81 -31.86 0.87 -7.63
C ASN A 81 -32.26 0.44 -9.03
N PHE A 82 -32.26 -0.89 -9.27
CA PHE A 82 -32.63 -1.47 -10.54
C PHE A 82 -34.03 -2.08 -10.50
N SER A 83 -34.80 -1.87 -11.56
CA SER A 83 -36.11 -2.46 -11.73
C SER A 83 -36.37 -2.87 -13.18
N THR A 84 -37.42 -3.64 -13.43
CA THR A 84 -37.86 -3.94 -14.81
C THR A 84 -39.36 -3.68 -14.96
N ASN A 85 -39.79 -3.31 -16.16
CA ASN A 85 -41.17 -3.14 -16.50
C ASN A 85 -41.91 -4.48 -16.80
N ASN A 86 -41.20 -5.64 -16.77
CA ASN A 86 -41.78 -6.94 -17.11
C ASN A 86 -41.22 -8.10 -16.27
N ASN A 87 -41.63 -8.22 -15.05
CA ASN A 87 -41.21 -9.26 -14.10
C ASN A 87 -41.54 -10.70 -14.55
N LYS A 88 -42.45 -10.87 -15.56
CA LYS A 88 -42.68 -12.19 -16.17
C LYS A 88 -41.59 -12.60 -17.12
N THR A 89 -40.84 -11.67 -17.65
CA THR A 89 -39.73 -11.91 -18.58
C THR A 89 -38.40 -11.91 -17.84
N ALA A 90 -38.17 -10.92 -16.97
CA ALA A 90 -36.94 -10.80 -16.17
C ALA A 90 -37.27 -10.03 -14.89
N GLU A 91 -36.56 -10.32 -13.81
CA GLU A 91 -36.80 -9.74 -12.49
C GLU A 91 -35.49 -9.53 -11.75
N PHE A 92 -35.35 -8.39 -11.08
CA PHE A 92 -34.23 -8.13 -10.18
C PHE A 92 -34.48 -8.72 -8.81
N ASP A 93 -33.46 -9.29 -8.22
CA ASP A 93 -33.44 -9.60 -6.80
C ASP A 93 -33.04 -8.35 -5.96
N ARG A 94 -33.09 -8.49 -4.63
CA ARG A 94 -32.70 -7.41 -3.70
C ARG A 94 -31.20 -7.05 -3.74
N PHE A 95 -30.40 -7.79 -4.46
CA PHE A 95 -28.94 -7.58 -4.59
C PHE A 95 -28.55 -6.99 -5.96
N GLY A 96 -29.55 -6.60 -6.77
CA GLY A 96 -29.29 -6.03 -8.10
C GLY A 96 -28.96 -7.05 -9.19
N ASN A 97 -29.24 -8.36 -8.97
CA ASN A 97 -29.04 -9.36 -10.01
C ASN A 97 -30.34 -9.59 -10.81
N LEU A 98 -30.24 -9.53 -12.11
CA LEU A 98 -31.34 -9.77 -13.04
C LEU A 98 -31.46 -11.27 -13.36
N THR A 99 -32.53 -11.90 -12.91
CA THR A 99 -32.91 -13.26 -13.31
C THR A 99 -33.76 -13.22 -14.58
N VAL A 100 -33.30 -13.84 -15.65
CA VAL A 100 -33.98 -13.90 -16.95
C VAL A 100 -34.80 -15.19 -17.08
N LYS A 101 -36.14 -15.06 -17.08
CA LYS A 101 -37.07 -16.18 -17.00
C LYS A 101 -37.45 -16.74 -18.38
N LYS A 102 -37.64 -15.89 -19.38
CA LYS A 102 -38.03 -16.26 -20.75
C LYS A 102 -37.58 -15.27 -21.80
N PRO A 103 -37.55 -15.65 -23.09
CA PRO A 103 -37.26 -14.71 -24.16
C PRO A 103 -38.33 -13.61 -24.23
N GLY A 104 -37.91 -12.39 -24.50
CA GLY A 104 -38.82 -11.25 -24.65
C GLY A 104 -38.12 -9.91 -24.60
N LYS A 105 -38.89 -8.85 -24.80
CA LYS A 105 -38.44 -7.47 -24.66
C LYS A 105 -38.87 -6.96 -23.29
N PHE A 106 -38.01 -6.20 -22.64
CA PHE A 106 -38.28 -5.48 -21.41
C PHE A 106 -37.37 -4.25 -21.31
N VAL A 107 -37.69 -3.37 -20.38
CA VAL A 107 -36.90 -2.19 -20.06
C VAL A 107 -36.34 -2.39 -18.66
N ILE A 108 -35.05 -2.14 -18.49
CA ILE A 108 -34.40 -1.98 -17.21
C ILE A 108 -34.41 -0.49 -16.90
N THR A 109 -34.88 -0.11 -15.72
CA THR A 109 -34.80 1.24 -15.19
C THR A 109 -33.82 1.21 -14.03
N VAL A 110 -32.82 2.10 -14.04
CA VAL A 110 -31.97 2.39 -12.91
C VAL A 110 -32.31 3.77 -12.38
N SER A 111 -32.53 3.86 -11.07
CA SER A 111 -32.95 5.08 -10.39
C SER A 111 -31.89 5.46 -9.33
N ALA A 112 -31.60 6.74 -9.25
CA ALA A 112 -30.75 7.33 -8.23
C ALA A 112 -31.33 8.69 -7.80
N GLU A 113 -31.72 8.81 -6.54
CA GLU A 113 -32.46 9.99 -6.03
C GLU A 113 -33.65 10.36 -6.92
N ASP A 114 -33.59 11.47 -7.63
CA ASP A 114 -34.65 12.03 -8.48
C ASP A 114 -34.41 11.86 -9.99
N ILE A 115 -33.38 11.08 -10.37
CA ILE A 115 -33.06 10.80 -11.79
C ILE A 115 -33.16 9.32 -12.10
N ASP A 116 -33.61 9.02 -13.31
CA ASP A 116 -33.76 7.67 -13.86
C ASP A 116 -33.06 7.57 -15.22
N GLU A 117 -32.58 6.36 -15.54
CA GLU A 117 -32.09 6.01 -16.88
C GLU A 117 -32.69 4.67 -17.32
N GLU A 118 -33.05 4.57 -18.58
CA GLU A 118 -33.71 3.38 -19.14
C GLU A 118 -32.84 2.66 -20.17
N LEU A 119 -32.73 1.34 -20.04
CA LEU A 119 -32.07 0.45 -20.98
C LEU A 119 -33.08 -0.53 -21.59
N LYS A 120 -33.26 -0.50 -22.91
CA LYS A 120 -34.10 -1.45 -23.64
C LYS A 120 -33.36 -2.74 -23.90
N VAL A 121 -33.84 -3.84 -23.33
CA VAL A 121 -33.20 -5.16 -23.40
C VAL A 121 -34.08 -6.16 -24.10
N GLN A 122 -33.47 -7.02 -24.91
CA GLN A 122 -34.12 -8.18 -25.51
C GLN A 122 -33.41 -9.46 -25.06
N SER A 123 -34.05 -10.25 -24.22
CA SER A 123 -33.57 -11.58 -23.87
C SER A 123 -33.84 -12.59 -24.97
N LYS A 124 -32.91 -13.52 -25.16
CA LYS A 124 -32.96 -14.59 -26.14
C LYS A 124 -32.97 -15.96 -25.47
N LYS A 125 -33.37 -17.00 -26.18
CA LYS A 125 -33.17 -18.37 -25.71
C LYS A 125 -31.70 -18.63 -25.56
N ASN A 126 -31.31 -19.25 -24.45
CA ASN A 126 -29.91 -19.59 -24.18
C ASN A 126 -29.40 -20.62 -25.22
N PRO A 127 -28.40 -20.25 -26.03
CA PRO A 127 -27.89 -21.13 -27.09
C PRO A 127 -26.82 -22.11 -26.60
N VAL A 128 -26.37 -22.03 -25.35
CA VAL A 128 -25.29 -22.89 -24.81
C VAL A 128 -25.70 -24.36 -24.84
N LYS A 129 -24.81 -25.21 -25.33
CA LYS A 129 -24.95 -26.66 -25.46
C LYS A 129 -23.79 -27.46 -24.86
N SER A 130 -22.69 -26.81 -24.59
CA SER A 130 -21.54 -27.38 -23.91
C SER A 130 -20.67 -26.28 -23.31
N LEU A 131 -19.78 -26.66 -22.43
CA LEU A 131 -18.77 -25.80 -21.82
C LEU A 131 -17.41 -26.48 -21.94
N THR A 132 -16.40 -25.72 -22.31
CA THR A 132 -14.99 -26.17 -22.26
C THR A 132 -14.25 -25.39 -21.21
N LEU A 133 -13.24 -25.99 -20.61
CA LEU A 133 -12.32 -25.34 -19.69
C LEU A 133 -10.90 -25.81 -20.01
N SER A 134 -9.98 -24.87 -20.17
CA SER A 134 -8.56 -25.15 -20.39
C SER A 134 -7.70 -24.38 -19.41
N SER A 135 -6.58 -24.98 -19.04
CA SER A 135 -5.52 -24.36 -18.26
C SER A 135 -4.31 -24.09 -19.14
N PRO A 136 -3.66 -22.93 -19.04
CA PRO A 136 -2.44 -22.63 -19.81
C PRO A 136 -1.24 -23.51 -19.37
N LYS A 137 -1.28 -24.04 -18.14
CA LYS A 137 -0.26 -24.92 -17.57
C LYS A 137 -0.91 -26.05 -16.78
N ASN A 138 -0.33 -27.26 -16.88
CA ASN A 138 -0.76 -28.42 -16.12
C ASN A 138 0.00 -28.58 -14.79
N GLU A 139 1.13 -27.88 -14.65
CA GLU A 139 1.94 -27.83 -13.43
C GLU A 139 2.35 -26.37 -13.16
N ILE A 140 2.18 -25.92 -11.92
CA ILE A 140 2.54 -24.59 -11.41
C ILE A 140 3.13 -24.74 -10.01
N ARG A 141 3.76 -23.67 -9.51
CA ARG A 141 4.20 -23.60 -8.11
C ARG A 141 3.12 -22.95 -7.25
N THR A 142 3.16 -23.15 -5.95
CA THR A 142 2.39 -22.32 -5.01
C THR A 142 2.67 -20.85 -5.29
N GLY A 143 1.62 -20.02 -5.28
CA GLY A 143 1.71 -18.59 -5.55
C GLY A 143 1.83 -18.19 -7.03
N ASP A 144 1.95 -19.12 -7.98
CA ASP A 144 1.86 -18.79 -9.40
C ASP A 144 0.38 -18.64 -9.78
N VAL A 145 0.00 -17.45 -10.24
CA VAL A 145 -1.36 -17.15 -10.72
C VAL A 145 -1.51 -17.62 -12.16
N ILE A 146 -2.57 -18.38 -12.45
CA ILE A 146 -2.95 -18.75 -13.81
C ILE A 146 -4.36 -18.29 -14.14
N LYS A 147 -4.56 -17.89 -15.39
CA LYS A 147 -5.88 -17.58 -15.96
C LYS A 147 -6.41 -18.80 -16.69
N LEU A 148 -7.55 -19.32 -16.26
CA LEU A 148 -8.25 -20.40 -16.94
C LEU A 148 -9.19 -19.86 -18.00
N ASP A 149 -9.28 -20.54 -19.14
CA ASP A 149 -10.16 -20.21 -20.22
C ASP A 149 -11.38 -21.13 -20.23
N ALA A 150 -12.53 -20.61 -19.84
CA ALA A 150 -13.81 -21.29 -19.96
C ALA A 150 -14.62 -20.71 -21.13
N SER A 151 -15.10 -21.57 -22.01
CA SER A 151 -15.87 -21.16 -23.18
C SER A 151 -17.20 -21.90 -23.26
N PRO A 152 -18.33 -21.24 -22.97
CA PRO A 152 -19.65 -21.75 -23.30
C PRO A 152 -19.82 -21.81 -24.83
N LEU A 153 -20.27 -22.97 -25.35
CA LEU A 153 -20.38 -23.23 -26.80
C LEU A 153 -21.83 -23.49 -27.22
N ASP A 154 -22.21 -23.02 -28.40
CA ASP A 154 -23.49 -23.36 -29.01
C ASP A 154 -23.48 -24.74 -29.70
N SER A 155 -24.58 -25.15 -30.33
CA SER A 155 -24.71 -26.43 -31.03
C SER A 155 -23.79 -26.58 -32.25
N ARG A 156 -23.15 -25.51 -32.71
CA ARG A 156 -22.18 -25.50 -33.81
C ARG A 156 -20.72 -25.33 -33.29
N GLY A 157 -20.51 -25.42 -31.98
CA GLY A 157 -19.19 -25.26 -31.36
C GLY A 157 -18.66 -23.82 -31.34
N ARG A 158 -19.50 -22.82 -31.55
CA ARG A 158 -19.09 -21.41 -31.49
C ARG A 158 -19.23 -20.85 -30.09
N ALA A 159 -18.28 -20.05 -29.66
CA ALA A 159 -18.30 -19.39 -28.33
C ALA A 159 -19.53 -18.46 -28.18
N VAL A 160 -20.21 -18.59 -27.08
CA VAL A 160 -21.33 -17.74 -26.67
C VAL A 160 -20.82 -16.73 -25.66
N LYS A 161 -20.87 -15.45 -26.03
CA LYS A 161 -20.45 -14.35 -25.16
C LYS A 161 -21.57 -13.95 -24.20
N ASP A 162 -21.21 -13.25 -23.14
CA ASP A 162 -22.12 -12.64 -22.17
C ASP A 162 -22.99 -13.66 -21.41
N VAL A 163 -22.47 -14.85 -21.21
CA VAL A 163 -23.10 -15.88 -20.38
C VAL A 163 -22.29 -16.02 -19.10
N PRO A 164 -22.91 -15.88 -17.93
CA PRO A 164 -22.20 -16.01 -16.67
C PRO A 164 -21.52 -17.35 -16.53
N ILE A 165 -20.28 -17.31 -16.03
CA ILE A 165 -19.48 -18.47 -15.72
C ILE A 165 -19.10 -18.36 -14.24
N SER A 166 -19.33 -19.43 -13.50
CA SER A 166 -18.83 -19.56 -12.12
C SER A 166 -17.70 -20.56 -12.06
N TYR A 167 -16.75 -20.30 -11.18
CA TYR A 167 -15.60 -21.15 -10.97
C TYR A 167 -15.58 -21.64 -9.54
N SER A 168 -15.10 -22.86 -9.36
CA SER A 168 -14.80 -23.47 -8.06
C SER A 168 -13.61 -24.38 -8.19
N TYR A 169 -12.97 -24.71 -7.08
CA TYR A 169 -11.92 -25.72 -7.06
C TYR A 169 -12.14 -26.72 -5.92
N SER A 170 -11.59 -27.90 -6.11
CA SER A 170 -11.33 -28.86 -5.06
C SER A 170 -9.91 -29.37 -5.21
N GLY A 171 -9.25 -29.70 -4.11
CA GLY A 171 -7.87 -30.14 -4.16
C GLY A 171 -7.59 -31.23 -3.13
N GLN A 172 -6.60 -32.03 -3.44
CA GLN A 172 -6.02 -33.00 -2.53
C GLN A 172 -4.57 -32.57 -2.27
N ALA A 173 -4.27 -32.21 -1.04
CA ALA A 173 -2.91 -31.88 -0.62
C ALA A 173 -2.03 -33.12 -0.76
N VAL A 174 -0.82 -32.95 -1.28
CA VAL A 174 0.20 -34.00 -1.37
C VAL A 174 1.34 -33.58 -0.46
N TYR A 175 1.60 -34.43 0.55
CA TYR A 175 2.76 -34.28 1.43
C TYR A 175 3.88 -35.18 0.95
N SER A 176 5.10 -34.65 0.92
CA SER A 176 6.29 -35.50 0.84
C SER A 176 6.56 -36.11 2.22
N ASP A 177 6.75 -37.41 2.30
CA ASP A 177 6.96 -38.20 3.51
C ASP A 177 8.26 -37.88 4.29
N VAL A 178 8.82 -36.70 4.20
CA VAL A 178 10.16 -36.39 4.73
C VAL A 178 10.25 -36.40 6.26
N PHE A 179 9.14 -36.38 7.00
CA PHE A 179 9.18 -36.27 8.45
C PHE A 179 8.34 -37.24 9.28
N ILE A 180 7.81 -38.30 8.71
CA ILE A 180 7.10 -39.29 9.53
C ILE A 180 7.87 -40.63 9.52
N ASN A 181 8.60 -40.83 10.61
CA ASN A 181 9.18 -42.13 10.91
C ASN A 181 8.13 -43.24 10.89
N ASN A 182 8.26 -44.13 9.91
CA ASN A 182 7.78 -45.50 9.95
C ASN A 182 6.52 -45.83 10.74
N LYS A 183 5.36 -45.48 10.22
CA LYS A 183 4.18 -46.36 10.36
C LYS A 183 3.05 -45.84 9.45
N SER A 184 2.49 -46.76 8.68
CA SER A 184 1.23 -46.67 7.97
C SER A 184 0.25 -45.77 8.71
N SER A 185 0.01 -44.58 8.24
CA SER A 185 -1.01 -43.76 8.82
C SER A 185 -1.60 -42.87 7.79
N GLU A 186 -2.85 -42.71 7.95
CA GLU A 186 -3.63 -41.64 7.40
C GLU A 186 -2.81 -40.33 7.46
N SER A 187 -2.35 -39.89 6.32
CA SER A 187 -1.70 -38.59 6.19
C SER A 187 -2.77 -37.54 6.51
N VAL A 188 -2.70 -36.97 7.71
CA VAL A 188 -3.47 -35.76 8.03
C VAL A 188 -2.82 -34.62 7.26
N GLY A 189 -3.18 -34.54 5.98
CA GLY A 189 -2.78 -33.45 5.14
C GLY A 189 -3.53 -32.18 5.50
N LEU A 190 -2.84 -31.02 5.50
CA LEU A 190 -3.54 -29.74 5.48
C LEU A 190 -4.50 -29.75 4.29
N PRO A 191 -5.71 -29.22 4.41
CA PRO A 191 -6.62 -29.13 3.29
C PRO A 191 -5.95 -28.34 2.16
N ALA A 192 -6.22 -28.73 0.93
CA ALA A 192 -5.79 -27.97 -0.23
C ALA A 192 -6.40 -26.57 -0.15
N SER A 193 -5.56 -25.56 -0.16
CA SER A 193 -5.93 -24.14 -0.04
C SER A 193 -5.51 -23.36 -1.27
N GLY A 194 -6.30 -22.37 -1.65
CA GLY A 194 -6.06 -21.49 -2.79
C GLY A 194 -7.21 -20.49 -2.98
N THR A 195 -7.05 -19.66 -3.97
CA THR A 195 -8.04 -18.64 -4.35
C THR A 195 -8.41 -18.80 -5.82
N ILE A 196 -9.69 -18.68 -6.14
CA ILE A 196 -10.18 -18.59 -7.52
C ILE A 196 -11.14 -17.42 -7.66
N THR A 197 -10.89 -16.56 -8.65
CA THR A 197 -11.73 -15.38 -8.91
C THR A 197 -12.87 -15.71 -9.87
N ASN A 198 -13.86 -14.82 -9.94
CA ASN A 198 -14.98 -14.92 -10.89
C ASN A 198 -14.53 -14.82 -12.35
N GLU A 199 -13.35 -14.22 -12.62
CA GLU A 199 -12.74 -14.15 -13.95
C GLU A 199 -11.94 -15.41 -14.29
N GLY A 200 -11.86 -16.40 -13.38
CA GLY A 200 -11.14 -17.66 -13.58
C GLY A 200 -9.63 -17.55 -13.37
N LYS A 201 -9.15 -16.61 -12.57
CA LYS A 201 -7.78 -16.61 -12.07
C LYS A 201 -7.69 -17.56 -10.88
N PHE A 202 -6.70 -18.43 -10.90
CA PHE A 202 -6.46 -19.41 -9.84
C PHE A 202 -5.02 -19.29 -9.32
N VAL A 203 -4.88 -19.39 -8.00
CA VAL A 203 -3.61 -19.55 -7.29
C VAL A 203 -3.78 -20.57 -6.20
N ALA A 204 -2.78 -21.41 -5.97
CA ALA A 204 -2.76 -22.34 -4.85
C ALA A 204 -1.79 -21.89 -3.76
N GLU A 205 -2.19 -22.09 -2.52
CA GLU A 205 -1.41 -21.81 -1.31
C GLU A 205 -0.67 -23.05 -0.82
N THR A 206 -1.22 -24.24 -1.11
CA THR A 206 -0.61 -25.51 -0.70
C THR A 206 -0.31 -26.40 -1.91
N PRO A 207 0.78 -27.19 -1.90
CA PRO A 207 1.06 -28.18 -2.93
C PRO A 207 -0.03 -29.25 -2.99
N GLY A 208 -0.35 -29.73 -4.20
CA GLY A 208 -1.37 -30.75 -4.38
C GLY A 208 -1.83 -30.91 -5.81
N VAL A 209 -2.88 -31.70 -6.00
CA VAL A 209 -3.58 -31.84 -7.28
C VAL A 209 -4.93 -31.16 -7.15
N TYR A 210 -5.14 -30.14 -7.95
CA TYR A 210 -6.36 -29.34 -7.95
C TYR A 210 -7.23 -29.70 -9.15
N THR A 211 -8.52 -29.87 -8.91
CA THR A 211 -9.55 -29.98 -9.93
C THR A 211 -10.34 -28.67 -9.92
N ILE A 212 -10.23 -27.92 -10.99
CA ILE A 212 -10.95 -26.66 -11.17
C ILE A 212 -12.17 -26.95 -12.02
N THR A 213 -13.33 -26.46 -11.58
CA THR A 213 -14.60 -26.66 -12.24
C THR A 213 -15.15 -25.30 -12.67
N ALA A 214 -15.46 -25.16 -13.97
CA ALA A 214 -16.27 -24.07 -14.48
C ALA A 214 -17.70 -24.54 -14.69
N GLN A 215 -18.68 -23.68 -14.42
CA GLN A 215 -20.10 -23.95 -14.63
C GLN A 215 -20.75 -22.78 -15.37
N SER A 216 -21.58 -23.09 -16.34
CA SER A 216 -22.37 -22.11 -17.07
C SER A 216 -23.60 -22.76 -17.69
N SER A 217 -24.79 -22.17 -17.50
CA SER A 217 -26.03 -22.57 -18.18
C SER A 217 -26.40 -24.06 -17.97
N GLY A 218 -26.06 -24.64 -16.81
CA GLY A 218 -26.30 -26.05 -16.48
C GLY A 218 -25.25 -27.04 -17.05
N TYR A 219 -24.22 -26.55 -17.70
CA TYR A 219 -23.07 -27.34 -18.16
C TYR A 219 -21.87 -27.11 -17.23
N SER A 220 -21.05 -28.13 -17.08
CA SER A 220 -19.78 -28.05 -16.32
C SER A 220 -18.61 -28.59 -17.15
N ALA A 221 -17.45 -28.04 -16.90
CA ALA A 221 -16.18 -28.51 -17.43
C ALA A 221 -15.12 -28.45 -16.35
N ILE A 222 -14.13 -29.36 -16.43
CA ILE A 222 -13.06 -29.48 -15.45
C ILE A 222 -11.68 -29.35 -16.09
N ALA A 223 -10.74 -28.77 -15.34
CA ALA A 223 -9.30 -28.79 -15.62
C ALA A 223 -8.56 -29.28 -14.38
N LYS A 224 -7.47 -30.05 -14.58
CA LYS A 224 -6.61 -30.48 -13.48
C LYS A 224 -5.28 -29.76 -13.55
N VAL A 225 -4.81 -29.30 -12.39
CA VAL A 225 -3.53 -28.59 -12.24
C VAL A 225 -2.77 -29.23 -11.09
N LYS A 226 -1.54 -29.68 -11.34
CA LYS A 226 -0.60 -30.11 -10.31
C LYS A 226 0.13 -28.87 -9.77
N VAL A 227 0.17 -28.75 -8.46
CA VAL A 227 0.85 -27.63 -7.78
C VAL A 227 2.02 -28.22 -6.98
N VAL A 228 3.21 -27.69 -7.23
CA VAL A 228 4.43 -28.04 -6.51
C VAL A 228 4.85 -26.91 -5.57
N PRO A 229 5.63 -27.18 -4.51
CA PRO A 229 6.14 -26.12 -3.64
C PRO A 229 6.94 -25.09 -4.44
N ARG A 230 6.83 -23.79 -4.05
CA ARG A 230 7.63 -22.73 -4.66
C ARG A 230 9.12 -22.92 -4.44
N ASN A 231 9.51 -23.31 -3.23
CA ASN A 231 10.89 -23.66 -2.85
C ASN A 231 11.96 -22.65 -3.29
N VAL A 232 11.65 -21.37 -3.24
CA VAL A 232 12.62 -20.29 -3.46
C VAL A 232 13.04 -19.80 -2.08
N LYS A 233 14.23 -20.19 -1.65
CA LYS A 233 14.81 -19.74 -0.38
C LYS A 233 16.15 -19.08 -0.64
N ARG A 234 16.46 -18.06 0.15
CA ARG A 234 17.73 -17.35 0.15
C ARG A 234 18.21 -17.22 1.59
N ARG A 235 19.49 -17.08 1.76
CA ARG A 235 20.12 -16.94 3.07
C ARG A 235 20.47 -15.48 3.32
N ILE A 236 20.36 -15.05 4.56
CA ILE A 236 20.85 -13.75 5.01
C ILE A 236 22.19 -13.93 5.72
N GLU A 237 23.17 -13.18 5.29
CA GLU A 237 24.49 -13.10 5.90
C GLU A 237 24.66 -11.75 6.61
N VAL A 238 25.12 -11.79 7.85
CA VAL A 238 25.47 -10.57 8.59
C VAL A 238 26.78 -10.02 8.02
N VAL A 239 26.76 -8.78 7.58
CA VAL A 239 27.92 -8.04 7.11
C VAL A 239 28.51 -7.18 8.21
N GLY A 240 27.66 -6.53 9.01
CA GLY A 240 28.08 -5.73 10.13
C GLY A 240 26.93 -5.37 11.05
N HIS A 241 27.31 -4.90 12.23
CA HIS A 241 26.38 -4.46 13.26
C HIS A 241 26.99 -3.30 14.05
N GLY A 242 26.22 -2.23 14.20
CA GLY A 242 26.51 -1.08 15.05
C GLY A 242 25.61 -1.09 16.28
N THR A 243 26.10 -1.58 17.40
CA THR A 243 25.31 -1.75 18.64
C THR A 243 25.00 -0.40 19.28
N VAL A 244 23.73 -0.22 19.70
CA VAL A 244 23.26 0.85 20.58
C VAL A 244 22.67 0.21 21.83
N THR A 245 23.24 0.53 23.00
CA THR A 245 22.88 -0.11 24.27
C THR A 245 22.15 0.80 25.25
N ASP A 246 22.34 2.12 25.12
CA ASP A 246 21.85 3.09 26.08
C ASP A 246 20.40 3.52 25.80
N HIS A 247 20.01 3.55 24.53
CA HIS A 247 18.72 4.01 24.05
C HIS A 247 18.05 3.00 23.12
N HIS A 248 16.74 3.11 22.97
CA HIS A 248 16.01 2.41 21.93
C HIS A 248 16.23 3.12 20.60
N THR A 249 16.65 2.40 19.58
CA THR A 249 16.78 2.92 18.21
C THR A 249 15.39 3.04 17.58
N SER A 250 15.14 4.14 16.86
CA SER A 250 13.91 4.32 16.07
C SER A 250 14.13 4.03 14.58
N ASP A 251 13.72 4.91 13.70
CA ASP A 251 13.88 4.71 12.25
C ASP A 251 15.31 5.06 11.77
N LEU A 252 15.58 4.80 10.50
CA LEU A 252 16.89 5.02 9.86
C LEU A 252 16.75 5.70 8.50
N TRP A 253 17.86 6.30 8.06
CA TRP A 253 18.08 6.66 6.68
C TRP A 253 19.54 6.37 6.25
N VAL A 254 19.76 6.02 4.97
CA VAL A 254 21.08 5.77 4.41
C VAL A 254 21.31 6.64 3.18
N TRP A 255 22.54 7.18 3.01
CA TRP A 255 22.83 8.05 1.87
C TRP A 255 24.30 8.02 1.47
N ALA A 256 24.56 8.47 0.24
CA ALA A 256 25.93 8.66 -0.26
C ALA A 256 26.48 10.04 0.14
N GLY A 257 27.70 10.09 0.61
CA GLY A 257 28.38 11.33 0.96
C GLY A 257 28.62 12.24 -0.25
N VAL A 258 28.62 13.55 0.01
CA VAL A 258 28.77 14.60 -1.00
C VAL A 258 30.04 15.43 -0.79
N GLY A 259 30.41 16.25 -1.75
CA GLY A 259 31.58 17.14 -1.67
C GLY A 259 32.87 16.38 -1.34
N LYS A 260 33.53 16.73 -0.23
CA LYS A 260 34.77 16.08 0.25
C LYS A 260 34.56 14.63 0.71
N HIS A 261 33.33 14.24 0.93
CA HIS A 261 32.95 12.89 1.37
C HIS A 261 32.43 11.99 0.24
N LYS A 262 32.50 12.45 -1.02
CA LYS A 262 32.10 11.65 -2.17
C LYS A 262 32.83 10.30 -2.20
N GLY A 263 32.06 9.23 -2.35
CA GLY A 263 32.56 7.84 -2.33
C GLY A 263 32.52 7.19 -0.96
N LYS A 264 32.08 7.90 0.07
CA LYS A 264 31.70 7.35 1.37
C LYS A 264 30.20 7.17 1.47
N ASP A 265 29.78 6.29 2.36
CA ASP A 265 28.38 6.01 2.65
C ASP A 265 28.10 6.21 4.14
N PHE A 266 26.92 6.76 4.41
CA PHE A 266 26.52 7.15 5.76
C PHE A 266 25.11 6.65 6.08
N ALA A 267 24.83 6.53 7.38
CA ALA A 267 23.51 6.30 7.89
C ALA A 267 23.20 7.25 9.05
N VAL A 268 21.93 7.47 9.31
CA VAL A 268 21.42 8.14 10.51
C VAL A 268 20.35 7.26 11.13
N THR A 269 20.33 7.18 12.47
CA THR A 269 19.26 6.54 13.24
C THR A 269 18.77 7.49 14.32
N GLY A 270 17.45 7.49 14.55
CA GLY A 270 16.86 8.21 15.66
C GLY A 270 16.82 7.38 16.95
N THR A 271 16.20 7.93 18.00
CA THR A 271 16.00 7.27 19.28
C THR A 271 14.56 7.42 19.77
N HIS A 272 14.06 6.37 20.42
CA HIS A 272 12.72 6.35 20.99
C HIS A 272 12.78 6.27 22.53
N SER A 273 11.90 7.03 23.20
CA SER A 273 11.81 7.09 24.67
C SER A 273 13.16 7.37 25.34
N ALA A 274 13.96 8.24 24.72
CA ALA A 274 15.30 8.63 25.13
C ALA A 274 15.46 10.15 25.16
N ASP A 275 16.64 10.63 25.45
CA ASP A 275 16.95 12.05 25.56
C ASP A 275 17.05 12.82 24.23
N GLY A 276 16.34 12.39 23.21
CA GLY A 276 16.25 13.08 21.94
C GLY A 276 17.55 13.07 21.12
N GLU A 277 18.12 11.92 20.88
CA GLU A 277 19.37 11.77 20.15
C GLU A 277 19.15 11.23 18.73
N ALA A 278 19.98 11.67 17.77
CA ALA A 278 20.16 11.08 16.47
C ALA A 278 21.63 10.73 16.26
N TYR A 279 21.91 9.49 15.89
CA TYR A 279 23.27 8.98 15.67
C TYR A 279 23.60 8.97 14.21
N PHE A 280 24.73 9.57 13.83
CA PHE A 280 25.29 9.56 12.48
C PHE A 280 26.40 8.53 12.39
N TRP A 281 26.34 7.69 11.35
CA TRP A 281 27.21 6.53 11.17
C TRP A 281 28.04 6.65 9.91
N ASP A 282 29.34 6.31 9.95
CA ASP A 282 30.11 5.94 8.79
C ASP A 282 29.89 4.47 8.49
N ILE A 283 29.23 4.17 7.36
CA ILE A 283 28.94 2.83 6.88
C ILE A 283 29.70 2.49 5.59
N THR A 284 30.71 3.30 5.24
CA THR A 284 31.56 3.10 4.06
C THR A 284 32.18 1.70 4.03
N ASN A 285 32.57 1.21 5.22
CA ASN A 285 32.88 -0.19 5.42
C ASN A 285 31.79 -0.82 6.30
N PRO A 286 30.80 -1.49 5.71
CA PRO A 286 29.66 -1.99 6.45
C PRO A 286 30.01 -3.03 7.52
N SER A 287 31.18 -3.68 7.43
CA SER A 287 31.66 -4.60 8.48
C SER A 287 32.27 -3.89 9.70
N LYS A 288 32.40 -2.57 9.67
CA LYS A 288 32.98 -1.74 10.72
C LYS A 288 32.24 -0.41 10.85
N MET A 289 30.94 -0.49 10.97
CA MET A 289 30.09 0.69 11.17
C MET A 289 30.42 1.37 12.48
N THR A 290 30.56 2.69 12.48
CA THR A 290 30.90 3.49 13.66
C THR A 290 30.06 4.75 13.73
N ILE A 291 29.60 5.09 14.94
CA ILE A 291 29.02 6.41 15.19
C ILE A 291 30.11 7.47 15.04
N ILE A 292 29.86 8.46 14.22
CA ILE A 292 30.82 9.54 13.88
C ILE A 292 30.37 10.88 14.42
N ASP A 293 29.08 11.05 14.67
CA ASP A 293 28.52 12.24 15.30
C ASP A 293 27.19 11.92 15.97
N THR A 294 26.78 12.77 16.91
CA THR A 294 25.50 12.65 17.63
C THR A 294 24.88 14.03 17.80
N ILE A 295 23.66 14.19 17.31
CA ILE A 295 22.86 15.37 17.54
C ILE A 295 21.90 15.11 18.71
N LYS A 296 21.93 15.99 19.71
CA LYS A 296 21.03 15.94 20.87
C LYS A 296 20.11 17.16 20.89
N VAL A 297 18.82 16.91 21.03
CA VAL A 297 17.78 17.95 21.12
C VAL A 297 16.86 17.71 22.30
N ASP A 298 16.18 18.76 22.76
CA ASP A 298 15.13 18.64 23.79
C ASP A 298 13.91 17.93 23.18
N ALA A 299 13.92 16.61 23.25
CA ALA A 299 12.84 15.72 22.80
C ALA A 299 12.85 14.42 23.60
N ARG A 300 11.70 13.84 23.84
CA ARG A 300 11.58 12.46 24.34
C ARG A 300 11.91 11.46 23.23
N THR A 301 11.50 11.78 22.00
CA THR A 301 11.63 10.88 20.85
C THR A 301 12.08 11.67 19.62
N VAL A 302 13.10 11.18 18.94
CA VAL A 302 13.44 11.45 17.55
C VAL A 302 12.96 10.23 16.78
N ASN A 303 11.69 10.21 16.39
CA ASN A 303 11.05 9.02 15.82
C ASN A 303 11.54 8.75 14.41
N ASP A 304 11.54 9.77 13.57
CA ASP A 304 11.86 9.65 12.16
C ASP A 304 13.01 10.56 11.75
N VAL A 305 13.80 10.09 10.82
CA VAL A 305 15.02 10.73 10.29
C VAL A 305 15.09 10.58 8.78
N LYS A 306 15.30 11.68 8.06
CA LYS A 306 15.40 11.67 6.60
C LYS A 306 16.53 12.57 6.14
N ILE A 307 17.17 12.19 5.04
CA ILE A 307 18.19 13.02 4.36
C ILE A 307 17.67 13.37 2.97
N SER A 308 17.90 14.60 2.53
CA SER A 308 17.56 15.05 1.18
C SER A 308 18.27 14.22 0.12
N GLU A 309 17.69 14.12 -1.06
CA GLU A 309 18.23 13.33 -2.17
C GLU A 309 19.65 13.80 -2.57
N ASP A 310 19.94 15.09 -2.46
CA ASP A 310 21.26 15.67 -2.71
C ASP A 310 22.26 15.46 -1.55
N GLY A 311 21.86 14.82 -0.46
CA GLY A 311 22.71 14.47 0.68
C GLY A 311 23.22 15.66 1.50
N ARG A 312 22.52 16.80 1.49
CA ARG A 312 22.97 18.04 2.15
C ARG A 312 22.16 18.43 3.36
N VAL A 313 20.86 18.19 3.32
CA VAL A 313 19.91 18.56 4.36
C VAL A 313 19.40 17.31 5.06
N GLY A 314 19.48 17.30 6.38
CA GLY A 314 18.84 16.29 7.22
C GLY A 314 17.63 16.87 7.93
N ILE A 315 16.63 16.05 8.15
CA ILE A 315 15.48 16.35 9.00
C ILE A 315 15.34 15.26 10.05
N ILE A 316 15.18 15.67 11.31
CA ILE A 316 14.79 14.76 12.38
C ILE A 316 13.49 15.26 13.00
N SER A 317 12.59 14.34 13.31
CA SER A 317 11.34 14.65 14.01
C SER A 317 11.60 14.95 15.48
N ARG A 318 10.70 15.70 16.13
CA ARG A 318 10.84 16.13 17.50
C ARG A 318 9.52 16.00 18.24
N GLU A 319 9.48 15.04 19.18
CA GLU A 319 8.31 14.77 20.01
C GLU A 319 8.64 14.81 21.50
N GLY A 320 7.65 15.23 22.30
CA GLY A 320 7.73 15.22 23.75
C GLY A 320 8.80 16.17 24.31
N ALA A 321 9.01 17.30 23.67
CA ALA A 321 9.92 18.34 24.14
C ALA A 321 9.48 18.90 25.51
N SER A 322 10.45 19.12 26.42
CA SER A 322 10.19 19.59 27.79
C SER A 322 9.50 20.97 27.80
N ASN A 323 9.84 21.83 26.83
CA ASN A 323 9.24 23.14 26.62
C ASN A 323 7.93 23.09 25.81
N ARG A 324 7.43 21.90 25.43
CA ARG A 324 6.24 21.66 24.59
C ARG A 324 6.29 22.31 23.21
N LYS A 325 7.49 22.66 22.74
CA LYS A 325 7.74 23.14 21.38
C LYS A 325 8.33 22.01 20.56
N ASN A 326 7.49 21.08 20.19
CA ASN A 326 7.84 19.98 19.31
C ASN A 326 8.22 20.51 17.89
N GLY A 327 8.01 19.74 16.86
CA GLY A 327 8.26 20.15 15.47
C GLY A 327 9.38 19.34 14.84
N LEU A 328 10.19 19.97 14.03
CA LEU A 328 11.33 19.32 13.38
C LEU A 328 12.62 20.12 13.53
N VAL A 329 13.72 19.42 13.34
CA VAL A 329 15.07 20.00 13.35
C VAL A 329 15.69 19.81 12.00
N ILE A 330 16.08 20.92 11.38
CA ILE A 330 16.75 20.96 10.08
C ILE A 330 18.26 20.99 10.32
N LEU A 331 18.96 20.05 9.67
CA LEU A 331 20.37 19.81 9.85
C LEU A 331 21.14 20.09 8.55
N ASP A 332 22.34 20.62 8.66
CA ASP A 332 23.34 20.55 7.61
C ASP A 332 24.17 19.27 7.80
N VAL A 333 24.04 18.34 6.86
CA VAL A 333 24.73 17.04 6.84
C VAL A 333 25.80 16.95 5.75
N THR A 334 26.20 18.09 5.18
CA THR A 334 27.27 18.13 4.17
C THR A 334 28.62 17.61 4.69
N ASP A 335 28.82 17.71 5.99
CA ASP A 335 29.90 17.05 6.74
C ASP A 335 29.33 16.11 7.80
N PRO A 336 29.12 14.81 7.49
CA PRO A 336 28.52 13.86 8.43
C PRO A 336 29.35 13.61 9.70
N TYR A 337 30.63 14.04 9.74
CA TYR A 337 31.49 13.99 10.92
C TYR A 337 31.35 15.23 11.82
N ASN A 338 30.60 16.24 11.38
CA ASN A 338 30.36 17.46 12.15
C ASN A 338 29.00 18.06 11.70
N VAL A 339 27.93 17.35 12.03
CA VAL A 339 26.56 17.74 11.70
C VAL A 339 26.16 18.96 12.52
N THR A 340 25.50 19.92 11.90
CA THR A 340 25.08 21.13 12.59
C THR A 340 23.57 21.40 12.46
N ILE A 341 22.98 21.93 13.53
CA ILE A 341 21.59 22.35 13.51
C ILE A 341 21.49 23.68 12.78
N THR A 342 20.85 23.66 11.60
CA THR A 342 20.56 24.86 10.83
C THR A 342 19.37 25.59 11.40
N LYS A 343 18.30 24.85 11.77
CA LYS A 343 17.07 25.44 12.28
C LYS A 343 16.27 24.46 13.13
N MET A 344 15.72 24.90 14.25
CA MET A 344 14.58 24.28 14.91
C MET A 344 13.30 24.96 14.41
N TYR A 345 12.40 24.20 13.82
CA TYR A 345 11.16 24.71 13.25
C TYR A 345 9.95 24.11 13.97
N ASP A 346 9.19 24.98 14.64
CA ASP A 346 8.04 24.60 15.46
C ASP A 346 6.77 25.41 15.13
N ASP A 347 6.77 26.15 14.03
CA ASP A 347 5.65 27.01 13.64
C ASP A 347 4.41 26.18 13.30
N ASP A 348 3.41 26.21 14.21
CA ASP A 348 2.17 25.41 14.18
C ASP A 348 2.38 23.87 14.17
N LEU A 349 3.56 23.40 14.64
CA LEU A 349 3.92 21.98 14.76
C LEU A 349 4.02 21.52 16.23
N THR A 350 3.57 22.33 17.16
CA THR A 350 3.75 22.06 18.61
C THR A 350 2.98 20.85 19.14
N GLY A 351 2.06 20.29 18.36
CA GLY A 351 1.37 19.02 18.66
C GLY A 351 2.27 17.79 18.60
N GLY A 352 3.44 17.92 17.99
CA GLY A 352 4.39 16.85 17.73
C GLY A 352 4.47 16.48 16.26
N VAL A 353 5.66 16.09 15.81
CA VAL A 353 5.90 15.58 14.47
C VAL A 353 6.43 14.17 14.62
N HIS A 354 5.62 13.20 14.23
CA HIS A 354 5.94 11.77 14.35
C HIS A 354 6.80 11.31 13.18
N ASN A 355 6.31 11.47 11.95
CA ASN A 355 7.00 11.10 10.72
C ASN A 355 7.23 12.30 9.82
N VAL A 356 8.26 12.22 8.99
CA VAL A 356 8.66 13.24 8.02
C VAL A 356 9.06 12.59 6.71
N PHE A 357 8.86 13.29 5.60
CA PHE A 357 9.43 12.91 4.31
C PHE A 357 10.03 14.13 3.63
N ILE A 358 11.17 13.98 2.97
CA ILE A 358 11.79 15.04 2.16
C ILE A 358 11.60 14.67 0.70
N TYR A 359 10.99 15.57 -0.05
CA TYR A 359 10.93 15.47 -1.49
C TYR A 359 11.29 16.82 -2.12
N GLN A 360 12.37 16.83 -2.91
CA GLN A 360 12.94 18.06 -3.46
C GLN A 360 13.19 19.11 -2.36
N ASP A 361 12.69 20.32 -2.54
CA ASP A 361 12.86 21.43 -1.60
C ASP A 361 11.75 21.50 -0.53
N HIS A 362 11.05 20.40 -0.26
CA HIS A 362 9.93 20.39 0.68
C HIS A 362 10.02 19.25 1.69
N VAL A 363 9.60 19.54 2.92
CA VAL A 363 9.37 18.55 3.97
C VAL A 363 7.87 18.36 4.14
N TYR A 364 7.44 17.12 4.13
CA TYR A 364 6.10 16.68 4.48
C TYR A 364 6.15 16.19 5.92
N ALA A 365 5.63 16.99 6.84
CA ALA A 365 5.75 16.77 8.28
C ALA A 365 4.40 16.39 8.88
N LEU A 366 4.31 15.19 9.44
CA LEU A 366 3.10 14.73 10.11
C LEU A 366 2.87 15.54 11.39
N SER A 367 1.81 16.33 11.43
CA SER A 367 1.51 17.26 12.52
C SER A 367 0.39 16.73 13.41
N ALA A 368 0.73 16.43 14.66
CA ALA A 368 -0.21 15.95 15.69
C ALA A 368 -1.06 14.74 15.29
N GLY A 369 -0.62 13.96 14.30
CA GLY A 369 -1.34 12.80 13.78
C GLY A 369 -2.64 13.10 13.03
N THR A 370 -2.90 14.35 12.64
CA THR A 370 -4.17 14.72 11.98
C THR A 370 -4.00 15.27 10.57
N ARG A 371 -2.81 15.78 10.25
CA ARG A 371 -2.47 16.32 8.93
C ARG A 371 -0.99 16.18 8.66
N TYR A 372 -0.57 16.33 7.44
CA TYR A 372 0.82 16.66 7.15
C TYR A 372 0.92 18.09 6.62
N ASP A 373 1.86 18.84 7.21
CA ASP A 373 2.21 20.18 6.78
C ASP A 373 3.32 20.11 5.72
N ILE A 374 3.20 20.89 4.67
CA ILE A 374 4.19 20.98 3.60
C ILE A 374 5.02 22.23 3.82
N ILE A 375 6.31 22.03 4.08
CA ILE A 375 7.23 23.08 4.50
C ILE A 375 8.31 23.24 3.43
N ASN A 376 8.43 24.45 2.88
CA ASN A 376 9.51 24.76 1.94
C ASN A 376 10.82 24.95 2.71
N ILE A 377 11.87 24.25 2.26
CA ILE A 377 13.23 24.26 2.80
C ILE A 377 14.28 24.63 1.74
N SER A 378 13.89 25.29 0.65
CA SER A 378 14.86 25.79 -0.36
C SER A 378 15.93 26.70 0.24
N ASP A 379 15.59 27.41 1.34
CA ASP A 379 16.53 28.00 2.29
C ASP A 379 16.34 27.34 3.65
N PRO A 380 17.16 26.35 4.02
CA PRO A 380 17.03 25.60 5.26
C PRO A 380 17.11 26.45 6.54
N ALA A 381 17.72 27.64 6.47
CA ALA A 381 17.79 28.57 7.59
C ALA A 381 16.50 29.38 7.78
N ASN A 382 15.69 29.51 6.73
CA ASN A 382 14.43 30.26 6.72
C ASN A 382 13.26 29.42 6.18
N PRO A 383 12.96 28.26 6.76
CA PRO A 383 11.86 27.41 6.31
C PRO A 383 10.51 28.10 6.56
N PHE A 384 9.52 27.77 5.73
CA PHE A 384 8.16 28.25 5.90
C PHE A 384 7.14 27.26 5.38
N ARG A 385 5.99 27.18 6.05
CA ARG A 385 4.88 26.31 5.61
C ARG A 385 4.20 26.92 4.38
N VAL A 386 4.05 26.11 3.33
CA VAL A 386 3.36 26.50 2.09
C VAL A 386 1.91 26.04 2.07
N SER A 387 1.62 24.89 2.64
CA SER A 387 0.27 24.34 2.75
C SER A 387 0.18 23.24 3.80
N SER A 388 -0.98 22.61 3.90
CA SER A 388 -1.19 21.36 4.63
C SER A 388 -2.22 20.50 3.90
N TYR A 389 -2.17 19.21 4.13
CA TYR A 389 -3.19 18.26 3.70
C TYR A 389 -3.82 17.57 4.90
N GLU A 390 -5.13 17.51 4.92
CA GLU A 390 -5.96 16.91 5.96
C GLU A 390 -7.06 16.09 5.28
N LEU A 391 -7.50 14.99 5.90
CA LEU A 391 -8.56 14.17 5.35
C LEU A 391 -9.94 14.81 5.57
N ASP A 392 -10.88 14.49 4.70
CA ASP A 392 -12.27 14.96 4.81
C ASP A 392 -13.08 14.18 5.87
N THR A 393 -12.58 13.04 6.35
CA THR A 393 -13.27 12.15 7.29
C THR A 393 -13.24 12.75 8.70
N PRO A 394 -14.37 12.96 9.38
CA PRO A 394 -14.40 13.43 10.75
C PRO A 394 -13.70 12.46 11.71
N GLY A 395 -12.78 12.99 12.53
CA GLY A 395 -12.03 12.18 13.49
C GLY A 395 -10.93 11.33 12.88
N HIS A 396 -10.53 11.64 11.65
CA HIS A 396 -9.43 10.99 10.94
C HIS A 396 -8.09 11.09 11.69
N SER A 397 -7.19 10.20 11.31
CA SER A 397 -5.78 10.25 11.73
C SER A 397 -4.89 9.91 10.55
N ILE A 398 -3.76 10.62 10.44
CA ILE A 398 -2.68 10.36 9.47
C ILE A 398 -1.48 9.88 10.26
N HIS A 399 -0.84 8.80 9.82
CA HIS A 399 0.33 8.24 10.51
C HIS A 399 1.63 8.51 9.75
N ASP A 400 1.63 8.33 8.42
CA ASP A 400 2.85 8.47 7.62
C ASP A 400 2.55 9.05 6.24
N VAL A 401 3.60 9.48 5.52
CA VAL A 401 3.51 9.94 4.15
C VAL A 401 4.78 9.61 3.38
N TRP A 402 4.63 8.93 2.25
CA TRP A 402 5.66 8.68 1.25
C TRP A 402 5.46 9.60 0.06
N VAL A 403 6.51 10.21 -0.49
CA VAL A 403 6.40 11.09 -1.67
C VAL A 403 7.39 10.68 -2.73
N GLU A 404 6.91 10.40 -3.92
CA GLU A 404 7.76 10.19 -5.10
C GLU A 404 7.09 10.71 -6.38
N ASN A 405 7.88 11.19 -7.32
CA ASN A 405 7.40 11.73 -8.59
C ASN A 405 6.33 12.82 -8.45
N GLY A 406 6.32 13.55 -7.31
CA GLY A 406 5.33 14.59 -7.00
C GLY A 406 3.95 14.06 -6.61
N ILE A 407 3.85 12.78 -6.27
CA ILE A 407 2.66 12.15 -5.70
C ILE A 407 2.95 11.77 -4.24
N ALA A 408 2.11 12.21 -3.33
CA ALA A 408 2.14 11.82 -1.93
C ALA A 408 1.15 10.68 -1.67
N TYR A 409 1.60 9.68 -0.93
CA TYR A 409 0.85 8.51 -0.50
C TYR A 409 0.82 8.52 1.02
N SER A 410 -0.30 8.92 1.61
CA SER A 410 -0.40 8.99 3.07
C SER A 410 -1.10 7.78 3.65
N SER A 411 -0.58 7.30 4.77
CA SER A 411 -1.11 6.18 5.55
C SER A 411 -2.00 6.73 6.65
N ASN A 412 -3.27 6.32 6.68
CA ASN A 412 -4.28 7.04 7.45
C ASN A 412 -5.11 6.10 8.33
N TRP A 413 -4.51 5.08 8.90
CA TRP A 413 -5.20 4.09 9.73
C TRP A 413 -6.45 3.52 9.02
N ALA A 414 -7.62 3.71 9.61
CA ALA A 414 -8.89 3.19 9.06
C ALA A 414 -9.26 3.80 7.70
N ASP A 415 -8.86 5.05 7.44
CA ASP A 415 -9.09 5.71 6.16
C ASP A 415 -8.15 5.17 5.05
N GLY A 416 -7.20 4.29 5.41
CA GLY A 416 -6.30 3.61 4.48
C GLY A 416 -5.32 4.55 3.80
N VAL A 417 -5.21 4.48 2.47
CA VAL A 417 -4.30 5.31 1.69
C VAL A 417 -5.04 6.46 1.00
N HIS A 418 -4.48 7.67 1.09
CA HIS A 418 -4.82 8.78 0.21
C HIS A 418 -3.67 9.05 -0.76
N ILE A 419 -3.99 9.21 -2.03
CA ILE A 419 -3.07 9.52 -3.10
C ILE A 419 -3.31 10.97 -3.52
N VAL A 420 -2.27 11.80 -3.39
CA VAL A 420 -2.38 13.26 -3.49
C VAL A 420 -1.34 13.81 -4.46
N ASP A 421 -1.78 14.55 -5.46
CA ASP A 421 -0.91 15.31 -6.35
C ASP A 421 -0.33 16.53 -5.60
N VAL A 422 0.97 16.52 -5.41
CA VAL A 422 1.74 17.60 -4.75
C VAL A 422 2.76 18.23 -5.70
N GLY A 423 2.58 18.07 -7.01
CA GLY A 423 3.44 18.58 -8.06
C GLY A 423 3.88 17.52 -9.07
N GLY A 424 3.08 16.47 -9.23
CA GLY A 424 3.32 15.42 -10.22
C GLY A 424 3.32 15.96 -11.63
N ILE A 425 4.28 15.54 -12.44
CA ILE A 425 4.36 15.89 -13.86
C ILE A 425 3.49 14.93 -14.64
N PRO A 426 2.45 15.41 -15.38
CA PRO A 426 1.55 14.54 -16.11
C PRO A 426 2.29 13.70 -17.14
N GLN A 427 2.20 12.38 -17.03
CA GLN A 427 2.66 11.47 -18.07
C GLN A 427 1.55 11.31 -19.11
N ARG A 428 1.63 12.04 -20.23
CA ARG A 428 0.63 12.00 -21.31
C ARG A 428 0.76 10.79 -22.23
N GLU A 429 1.92 10.14 -22.23
CA GLU A 429 2.15 8.88 -22.96
C GLU A 429 2.55 7.82 -21.93
N GLN A 430 1.87 6.68 -21.96
CA GLN A 430 2.33 5.51 -21.23
C GLN A 430 3.75 5.22 -21.70
N SER A 431 4.71 5.35 -20.83
CA SER A 431 6.07 4.90 -21.10
C SER A 431 5.97 3.45 -21.59
N ARG A 432 6.67 3.12 -22.68
CA ARG A 432 6.79 1.71 -23.14
C ARG A 432 7.59 0.87 -22.15
N ASP A 433 8.25 1.53 -21.23
CA ASP A 433 8.90 0.91 -20.09
C ASP A 433 7.86 0.64 -18.99
N LYS A 434 7.44 -0.61 -18.89
CA LYS A 434 6.45 -1.09 -17.92
C LYS A 434 6.89 -0.86 -16.47
N SER A 435 8.19 -0.79 -16.22
CA SER A 435 8.78 -0.56 -14.89
C SER A 435 8.55 0.84 -14.32
N SER A 436 8.03 1.78 -15.14
CA SER A 436 7.75 3.16 -14.73
C SER A 436 6.25 3.52 -14.78
N PHE A 437 5.37 2.53 -14.98
CA PHE A 437 3.93 2.79 -15.06
C PHE A 437 3.38 3.19 -13.69
N ASN A 438 2.98 4.45 -13.55
CA ASN A 438 2.24 4.94 -12.39
C ASN A 438 0.94 5.59 -12.87
N PRO A 439 -0.22 4.96 -12.64
CA PRO A 439 -1.50 5.46 -13.16
C PRO A 439 -1.87 6.84 -12.61
N PHE A 440 -1.39 7.21 -11.43
CA PHE A 440 -1.67 8.51 -10.82
C PHE A 440 -0.94 9.66 -11.52
N LEU A 441 0.19 9.39 -12.17
CA LEU A 441 0.86 10.41 -12.99
C LEU A 441 0.05 10.79 -14.23
N ALA A 442 -0.83 9.92 -14.72
CA ALA A 442 -1.76 10.29 -15.78
C ALA A 442 -2.85 11.27 -15.30
N MET A 443 -3.16 11.25 -14.00
CA MET A 443 -4.18 12.11 -13.36
C MET A 443 -3.58 13.40 -12.78
N ALA A 444 -2.26 13.47 -12.61
CA ALA A 444 -1.54 14.58 -12.01
C ALA A 444 -1.56 15.86 -12.85
N GLY A 445 -0.97 16.94 -12.33
CA GLY A 445 -0.77 18.22 -13.01
C GLY A 445 -1.75 19.31 -12.58
N LYS A 446 -2.54 19.07 -11.54
CA LYS A 446 -3.39 20.09 -10.90
C LYS A 446 -2.89 20.46 -9.50
N GLY A 447 -2.09 19.57 -8.89
CA GLY A 447 -1.50 19.76 -7.59
C GLY A 447 -0.17 20.48 -7.61
N SER A 448 0.23 20.95 -6.46
CA SER A 448 1.56 21.49 -6.18
C SER A 448 1.81 21.43 -4.66
N PRO A 449 3.05 21.63 -4.18
CA PRO A 449 3.29 21.72 -2.74
C PRO A 449 2.43 22.77 -2.04
N GLY A 450 2.10 23.86 -2.72
CA GLY A 450 1.21 24.93 -2.20
C GLY A 450 -0.28 24.66 -2.37
N ASN A 451 -0.67 23.63 -3.12
CA ASN A 451 -2.05 23.25 -3.39
C ASN A 451 -2.15 21.74 -3.63
N PRO A 452 -2.08 20.92 -2.58
CA PRO A 452 -2.22 19.46 -2.70
C PRO A 452 -3.62 19.10 -3.20
N VAL A 453 -3.70 18.17 -4.17
CA VAL A 453 -4.97 17.73 -4.78
C VAL A 453 -5.11 16.23 -4.66
N LYS A 454 -6.14 15.76 -3.96
CA LYS A 454 -6.47 14.34 -3.83
C LYS A 454 -6.83 13.76 -5.21
N LEU A 455 -6.17 12.67 -5.59
CA LEU A 455 -6.42 11.92 -6.82
C LEU A 455 -7.31 10.70 -6.57
N ALA A 456 -7.01 9.95 -5.52
CA ALA A 456 -7.73 8.74 -5.15
C ALA A 456 -7.58 8.44 -3.66
N SER A 457 -8.37 7.51 -3.16
CA SER A 457 -8.21 6.92 -1.82
C SER A 457 -8.78 5.52 -1.80
N LYS A 458 -8.32 4.71 -0.84
CA LYS A 458 -8.86 3.39 -0.55
C LYS A 458 -8.75 3.15 0.95
N SER A 459 -9.87 2.85 1.59
CA SER A 459 -9.90 2.47 3.01
C SER A 459 -9.07 1.22 3.25
N ASP A 460 -8.50 1.12 4.42
CA ASP A 460 -7.75 -0.05 4.82
C ASP A 460 -8.71 -1.19 5.22
N PRO A 461 -8.45 -2.44 4.76
CA PRO A 461 -9.33 -3.57 5.08
C PRO A 461 -9.45 -3.86 6.58
N ASN A 462 -8.36 -3.68 7.33
CA ASN A 462 -8.29 -3.95 8.77
C ASN A 462 -8.39 -2.68 9.63
N GLY A 463 -8.29 -1.50 9.04
CA GLY A 463 -8.35 -0.23 9.73
C GLY A 463 -7.06 0.17 10.49
N HIS A 464 -5.92 -0.37 10.08
CA HIS A 464 -4.63 -0.19 10.78
C HIS A 464 -3.47 0.22 9.88
N ASN A 465 -3.75 0.87 8.74
CA ASN A 465 -2.71 1.30 7.79
C ASN A 465 -1.71 2.26 8.43
N HIS A 466 -0.51 1.76 8.65
CA HIS A 466 0.61 2.45 9.29
C HIS A 466 1.58 3.05 8.27
N ALA A 467 1.98 2.26 7.26
CA ALA A 467 2.92 2.67 6.22
C ALA A 467 2.41 2.22 4.84
N THR A 468 2.64 3.04 3.82
CA THR A 468 2.19 2.76 2.45
C THR A 468 3.35 2.96 1.48
N PHE A 469 3.52 1.98 0.57
CA PHE A 469 4.55 2.06 -0.47
C PHE A 469 3.94 1.78 -1.85
N PRO A 470 4.13 2.67 -2.85
CA PRO A 470 3.70 2.42 -4.22
C PRO A 470 4.65 1.41 -4.88
N PHE A 471 4.09 0.42 -5.55
CA PHE A 471 4.86 -0.65 -6.20
C PHE A 471 4.45 -0.84 -7.66
N VAL A 472 5.38 -0.58 -8.56
CA VAL A 472 5.27 -0.93 -9.98
C VAL A 472 5.90 -2.28 -10.20
N SER A 473 5.11 -3.31 -10.47
CA SER A 473 5.66 -4.65 -10.71
C SER A 473 6.51 -4.69 -11.99
N GLN A 474 7.73 -5.19 -11.89
CA GLN A 474 8.62 -5.35 -13.04
C GLN A 474 8.30 -6.61 -13.87
N SER A 475 7.60 -7.55 -13.30
CA SER A 475 7.28 -8.86 -13.90
C SER A 475 5.82 -9.01 -14.30
N SER A 476 4.96 -8.02 -14.00
CA SER A 476 3.57 -7.97 -14.41
C SER A 476 3.18 -6.54 -14.83
N ASP A 477 2.04 -6.40 -15.50
CA ASP A 477 1.51 -5.09 -15.91
C ASP A 477 0.63 -4.50 -14.79
N ARG A 478 1.09 -4.57 -13.51
CA ARG A 478 0.32 -4.17 -12.34
C ARG A 478 0.99 -3.06 -11.57
N PHE A 479 0.14 -2.18 -11.03
CA PHE A 479 0.51 -1.18 -10.05
C PHE A 479 -0.21 -1.51 -8.74
N TYR A 480 0.57 -1.75 -7.71
CA TYR A 480 0.05 -2.05 -6.38
C TYR A 480 0.34 -0.92 -5.40
N MET A 481 -0.56 -0.73 -4.46
CA MET A 481 -0.27 -0.04 -3.22
C MET A 481 -0.08 -1.10 -2.13
N ILE A 482 1.07 -1.09 -1.47
CA ILE A 482 1.35 -2.00 -0.37
C ILE A 482 1.08 -1.24 0.92
N ASN A 483 -0.01 -1.57 1.60
CA ASN A 483 -0.37 -1.02 2.90
C ASN A 483 0.13 -1.96 3.99
N GLY A 484 0.98 -1.45 4.87
CA GLY A 484 1.43 -2.15 6.06
C GLY A 484 0.57 -1.79 7.27
N ASP A 485 0.02 -2.78 7.93
CA ASP A 485 -0.78 -2.61 9.15
C ASP A 485 0.11 -2.61 10.37
N GLU A 486 -0.23 -1.76 11.32
CA GLU A 486 0.32 -1.82 12.68
C GLU A 486 -0.80 -1.78 13.71
N TRP A 487 -0.88 -2.80 14.54
CA TRP A 487 -1.71 -2.73 15.73
C TRP A 487 -1.15 -3.60 16.85
N ALA A 488 -1.50 -3.25 18.08
CA ALA A 488 -1.00 -3.94 19.24
C ALA A 488 -2.14 -4.34 20.17
N LYS A 489 -2.20 -5.64 20.46
CA LYS A 489 -3.14 -6.18 21.45
C LYS A 489 -2.55 -6.07 22.84
N SER A 490 -3.29 -5.44 23.75
CA SER A 490 -2.91 -5.39 25.16
C SER A 490 -3.09 -6.76 25.83
N ILE A 491 -2.09 -7.17 26.60
CA ILE A 491 -2.19 -8.36 27.45
C ILE A 491 -2.80 -7.93 28.79
N PRO A 492 -3.97 -8.48 29.19
CA PRO A 492 -4.58 -8.12 30.47
C PRO A 492 -3.64 -8.33 31.65
N GLY A 493 -3.40 -7.27 32.42
CA GLY A 493 -2.52 -7.32 33.61
C GLY A 493 -1.03 -7.19 33.34
N SER A 494 -0.61 -6.94 32.09
CA SER A 494 0.76 -6.68 31.68
C SER A 494 0.89 -5.30 31.03
N ALA A 495 2.09 -4.70 31.12
CA ALA A 495 2.46 -3.53 30.33
C ALA A 495 2.89 -3.93 28.90
N GLU A 496 3.07 -5.21 28.63
CA GLU A 496 3.49 -5.73 27.35
C GLU A 496 2.35 -5.74 26.34
N ARG A 497 2.71 -5.60 25.07
CA ARG A 497 1.80 -5.65 23.93
C ARG A 497 2.24 -6.72 22.95
N ILE A 498 1.29 -7.42 22.34
CA ILE A 498 1.54 -8.30 21.22
C ILE A 498 1.26 -7.49 19.96
N TYR A 499 2.30 -7.18 19.20
CA TYR A 499 2.17 -6.54 17.91
C TYR A 499 1.65 -7.53 16.88
N GLN A 500 0.73 -7.06 16.05
CA GLN A 500 0.13 -7.79 14.96
C GLN A 500 0.08 -6.87 13.73
N GLY A 501 -0.25 -7.43 12.59
CA GLY A 501 -0.33 -6.70 11.33
C GLY A 501 0.37 -7.46 10.23
N GLY A 502 0.17 -7.01 9.01
CA GLY A 502 0.72 -7.60 7.81
C GLY A 502 0.68 -6.60 6.68
N PHE A 503 0.80 -7.07 5.46
CA PHE A 503 0.75 -6.23 4.27
C PHE A 503 -0.45 -6.60 3.41
N HIS A 504 -1.19 -5.58 2.99
CA HIS A 504 -2.28 -5.64 2.04
C HIS A 504 -1.78 -5.14 0.69
N PHE A 505 -1.98 -5.94 -0.35
CA PHE A 505 -1.61 -5.58 -1.73
C PHE A 505 -2.86 -5.15 -2.46
N ILE A 506 -3.01 -3.85 -2.67
CA ILE A 506 -4.16 -3.25 -3.33
C ILE A 506 -3.77 -2.93 -4.77
N ASP A 507 -4.39 -3.61 -5.73
CA ASP A 507 -4.19 -3.39 -7.17
C ASP A 507 -4.90 -2.10 -7.59
N PHE A 508 -4.14 -1.07 -7.95
CA PHE A 508 -4.59 0.20 -8.49
C PHE A 508 -4.32 0.33 -9.99
N THR A 509 -4.07 -0.75 -10.70
CA THR A 509 -3.89 -0.73 -12.16
C THR A 509 -5.12 -0.09 -12.83
N ASP A 510 -6.32 -0.36 -12.31
CA ASP A 510 -7.53 0.40 -12.58
C ASP A 510 -7.82 1.31 -11.37
N VAL A 511 -7.49 2.59 -11.50
CA VAL A 511 -7.67 3.60 -10.43
C VAL A 511 -9.13 3.82 -10.02
N ASN A 512 -10.08 3.48 -10.90
CA ASN A 512 -11.50 3.64 -10.63
C ASN A 512 -12.10 2.44 -9.90
N ASN A 513 -11.38 1.32 -9.83
CA ASN A 513 -11.84 0.10 -9.17
C ASN A 513 -10.68 -0.60 -8.44
N PRO A 514 -10.04 0.04 -7.44
CA PRO A 514 -8.95 -0.56 -6.69
C PRO A 514 -9.43 -1.75 -5.87
N GLN A 515 -8.70 -2.87 -5.97
CA GLN A 515 -9.05 -4.12 -5.31
C GLN A 515 -7.89 -4.64 -4.46
N GLU A 516 -8.17 -5.04 -3.23
CA GLU A 516 -7.25 -5.89 -2.48
C GLU A 516 -7.18 -7.26 -3.16
N THR A 517 -6.00 -7.67 -3.60
CA THR A 517 -5.82 -8.93 -4.31
C THR A 517 -5.02 -9.94 -3.50
N ALA A 518 -4.12 -9.50 -2.65
CA ALA A 518 -3.26 -10.38 -1.87
C ALA A 518 -2.97 -9.81 -0.48
N ILE A 519 -2.63 -10.70 0.44
CA ILE A 519 -2.17 -10.37 1.79
C ILE A 519 -0.87 -11.12 2.10
N TYR A 520 -0.06 -10.55 2.98
CA TYR A 520 1.05 -11.24 3.62
C TYR A 520 1.03 -10.94 5.10
N GLN A 521 0.86 -11.97 5.92
CA GLN A 521 0.86 -11.84 7.38
C GLN A 521 1.59 -13.02 8.00
N VAL A 522 2.59 -12.73 8.82
CA VAL A 522 3.26 -13.73 9.64
C VAL A 522 2.46 -13.92 10.94
N PRO A 523 2.08 -15.14 11.31
CA PRO A 523 1.34 -15.37 12.55
C PRO A 523 2.10 -14.88 13.79
N GLU A 524 1.38 -14.27 14.73
CA GLU A 524 1.85 -13.86 16.06
C GLU A 524 2.94 -12.77 16.10
N VAL A 525 3.27 -12.15 14.97
CA VAL A 525 4.19 -11.00 14.90
C VAL A 525 3.57 -9.89 14.06
N GLY A 526 3.99 -8.64 14.31
CA GLY A 526 3.47 -7.44 13.64
C GLY A 526 4.44 -6.84 12.65
N SER A 527 3.91 -6.30 11.56
CA SER A 527 4.67 -5.50 10.58
C SER A 527 4.90 -4.07 11.07
N HIS A 528 5.89 -3.42 10.48
CA HIS A 528 6.20 -2.00 10.64
C HIS A 528 6.58 -1.41 9.27
N ASN A 529 7.67 -0.67 9.15
CA ASN A 529 8.07 -0.06 7.89
C ASN A 529 8.58 -1.08 6.86
N HIS A 530 8.40 -0.77 5.59
CA HIS A 530 8.81 -1.63 4.49
C HIS A 530 9.36 -0.82 3.31
N TRP A 531 10.05 -1.53 2.43
CA TRP A 531 10.66 -0.98 1.22
C TRP A 531 10.57 -1.97 0.08
N VAL A 532 10.46 -1.48 -1.15
CA VAL A 532 10.49 -2.33 -2.34
C VAL A 532 11.67 -1.95 -3.23
N GLU A 533 12.43 -2.93 -3.67
CA GLU A 533 13.43 -2.78 -4.73
C GLU A 533 13.24 -3.89 -5.77
N GLY A 534 12.93 -3.51 -7.01
CA GLY A 534 12.50 -4.46 -8.02
C GLY A 534 11.20 -5.17 -7.62
N ASP A 535 11.15 -6.50 -7.78
CA ASP A 535 10.03 -7.32 -7.32
C ASP A 535 10.34 -8.01 -5.96
N ILE A 536 11.09 -7.34 -5.09
CA ILE A 536 11.40 -7.82 -3.74
C ILE A 536 10.89 -6.80 -2.72
N LEU A 537 10.10 -7.28 -1.77
CA LEU A 537 9.68 -6.52 -0.60
C LEU A 537 10.59 -6.85 0.59
N TYR A 538 11.12 -5.83 1.23
CA TYR A 538 11.86 -5.87 2.49
C TYR A 538 10.99 -5.27 3.58
N ALA A 539 10.81 -5.96 4.69
CA ALA A 539 9.89 -5.55 5.73
C ALA A 539 10.46 -5.69 7.13
N GLY A 540 10.28 -4.67 7.95
CA GLY A 540 10.45 -4.74 9.40
C GLY A 540 9.25 -5.42 10.04
N TYR A 541 9.50 -6.35 10.94
CA TYR A 541 8.47 -7.17 11.57
C TYR A 541 8.65 -7.27 13.08
N TYR A 542 8.87 -6.16 13.74
CA TYR A 542 9.06 -6.12 15.19
C TYR A 542 9.88 -7.32 15.73
N TYR A 543 9.28 -8.14 16.58
CA TYR A 543 9.91 -9.36 17.13
C TYR A 543 10.17 -10.46 16.09
N GLY A 544 9.62 -10.35 14.91
CA GLY A 544 9.87 -11.26 13.78
C GLY A 544 11.10 -10.90 12.94
N GLY A 545 11.84 -9.85 13.31
CA GLY A 545 13.04 -9.42 12.60
C GLY A 545 12.75 -8.76 11.25
N ILE A 546 13.60 -8.99 10.25
CA ILE A 546 13.32 -8.60 8.86
C ILE A 546 12.76 -9.77 8.08
N ARG A 547 11.85 -9.48 7.15
CA ARG A 547 11.26 -10.43 6.21
C ARG A 547 11.54 -9.97 4.78
N VAL A 548 11.84 -10.92 3.90
CA VAL A 548 12.13 -10.67 2.49
C VAL A 548 11.20 -11.53 1.63
N LEU A 549 10.42 -10.88 0.77
CA LEU A 549 9.40 -11.54 -0.03
C LEU A 549 9.67 -11.38 -1.53
N ASP A 550 9.42 -12.46 -2.27
CA ASP A 550 9.27 -12.43 -3.73
C ASP A 550 7.84 -11.99 -4.08
N ILE A 551 7.72 -10.74 -4.53
CA ILE A 551 6.47 -10.14 -4.98
C ILE A 551 6.37 -10.07 -6.52
N SER A 552 7.10 -10.92 -7.22
CA SER A 552 7.06 -11.03 -8.67
C SER A 552 5.76 -11.64 -9.19
N GLY A 553 5.40 -11.29 -10.41
CA GLY A 553 4.19 -11.76 -11.09
C GLY A 553 2.91 -11.10 -10.59
N GLU A 554 1.77 -11.68 -10.92
CA GLU A 554 0.49 -11.24 -10.38
C GLU A 554 0.34 -11.74 -8.94
N LEU A 555 -0.13 -10.87 -8.04
CA LEU A 555 -0.32 -11.17 -6.63
C LEU A 555 -1.80 -11.46 -6.34
N LEU A 556 -2.08 -12.61 -5.74
CA LEU A 556 -3.43 -13.06 -5.42
C LEU A 556 -3.39 -14.01 -4.20
N GLY A 557 -4.28 -13.81 -3.22
CA GLY A 557 -4.43 -14.68 -2.05
C GLY A 557 -3.36 -14.48 -0.97
N ASP A 558 -3.10 -15.50 -0.16
CA ASP A 558 -2.18 -15.43 0.99
C ASP A 558 -0.73 -15.75 0.58
N LEU A 559 0.11 -14.70 0.50
CA LEU A 559 1.50 -14.81 0.07
C LEU A 559 2.39 -15.57 1.07
N TYR A 560 2.05 -15.53 2.37
CA TYR A 560 2.78 -16.29 3.39
C TYR A 560 2.51 -17.79 3.21
N ALA A 561 1.27 -18.20 3.10
CA ALA A 561 0.88 -19.58 2.86
C ALA A 561 1.43 -20.12 1.52
N GLN A 562 1.58 -19.26 0.50
CA GLN A 562 2.18 -19.60 -0.79
C GLN A 562 3.69 -19.84 -0.74
N GLY A 563 4.36 -19.53 0.39
CA GLY A 563 5.82 -19.64 0.51
C GLY A 563 6.58 -18.58 -0.29
N ARG A 564 6.00 -17.39 -0.45
CA ARG A 564 6.66 -16.23 -1.12
C ARG A 564 7.67 -15.52 -0.23
N GLU A 565 7.70 -15.81 1.07
CA GLU A 565 8.82 -15.41 1.92
C GLU A 565 10.07 -16.20 1.52
N ILE A 566 11.08 -15.48 1.01
CA ILE A 566 12.33 -16.09 0.52
C ILE A 566 13.44 -16.06 1.55
N ALA A 567 13.40 -15.16 2.52
CA ALA A 567 14.34 -15.09 3.62
C ALA A 567 13.74 -14.35 4.82
N PHE A 568 14.26 -14.65 6.01
CA PHE A 568 14.03 -13.86 7.21
C PHE A 568 15.29 -13.85 8.09
N PHE A 569 15.41 -12.84 8.94
CA PHE A 569 16.53 -12.75 9.87
C PHE A 569 16.13 -11.98 11.13
N GLU A 570 16.48 -12.52 12.28
CA GLU A 570 16.30 -11.90 13.59
C GLU A 570 17.68 -11.45 14.10
N GLY A 571 17.89 -10.14 14.19
CA GLY A 571 19.12 -9.53 14.67
C GLY A 571 19.21 -9.61 16.20
N ARG A 572 19.68 -10.71 16.76
CA ARG A 572 19.82 -10.89 18.21
C ARG A 572 21.21 -10.55 18.66
N ASP A 573 21.34 -9.62 19.61
CA ASP A 573 22.61 -9.21 20.23
C ASP A 573 22.57 -9.46 21.75
N PRO A 574 23.51 -10.24 22.31
CA PRO A 574 23.61 -10.43 23.76
C PRO A 574 23.98 -9.14 24.52
N ASN A 575 24.51 -8.12 23.82
CA ASN A 575 24.86 -6.83 24.38
C ASN A 575 23.85 -5.73 24.02
N GLY A 576 22.75 -6.06 23.34
CA GLY A 576 21.72 -5.10 23.00
C GLY A 576 21.04 -4.49 24.22
N LYS A 577 20.26 -3.44 24.04
CA LYS A 577 19.46 -2.78 25.07
C LYS A 577 18.57 -3.78 25.82
N ILE A 578 17.97 -4.71 25.09
CA ILE A 578 17.33 -5.91 25.60
C ILE A 578 18.08 -7.10 25.02
N ALA A 579 18.81 -7.80 25.85
CA ALA A 579 19.73 -8.85 25.43
C ALA A 579 19.02 -10.01 24.73
N ASN A 580 19.53 -10.41 23.57
CA ASN A 580 19.04 -11.51 22.75
C ASN A 580 17.58 -11.36 22.23
N GLU A 581 17.04 -10.15 22.27
CA GLU A 581 15.76 -9.83 21.65
C GLU A 581 15.98 -9.05 20.36
N THR A 582 15.01 -9.10 19.45
CA THR A 582 14.95 -8.30 18.22
C THR A 582 13.65 -7.50 18.19
N ASN A 583 13.68 -6.30 17.61
CA ASN A 583 12.49 -5.49 17.42
C ASN A 583 12.75 -4.51 16.25
N VAL A 584 12.52 -4.98 15.02
CA VAL A 584 12.87 -4.24 13.82
C VAL A 584 11.78 -3.26 13.43
N TRP A 585 12.17 -2.00 13.20
CA TRP A 585 11.30 -0.90 12.82
C TRP A 585 11.45 -0.51 11.34
N GLY A 586 12.61 0.01 10.95
CA GLY A 586 12.88 0.45 9.60
C GLY A 586 13.81 -0.51 8.86
N VAL A 587 13.63 -0.60 7.53
CA VAL A 587 14.46 -1.41 6.65
C VAL A 587 14.67 -0.67 5.33
N ILE A 588 15.93 -0.58 4.86
CA ILE A 588 16.28 0.09 3.60
C ILE A 588 17.30 -0.76 2.83
N PRO A 589 16.99 -1.24 1.62
CA PRO A 589 17.99 -1.78 0.71
C PRO A 589 18.87 -0.65 0.16
N TYR A 590 20.18 -0.87 0.20
CA TYR A 590 21.14 0.11 -0.29
C TYR A 590 22.41 -0.56 -0.78
N LYS A 591 22.76 -0.34 -2.06
CA LYS A 591 23.96 -0.87 -2.72
C LYS A 591 24.17 -2.39 -2.54
N GLY A 592 23.08 -3.16 -2.65
CA GLY A 592 23.10 -4.62 -2.56
C GLY A 592 23.21 -5.17 -1.13
N LEU A 593 23.09 -4.32 -0.13
CA LEU A 593 22.92 -4.67 1.27
C LEU A 593 21.52 -4.27 1.75
N ILE A 594 21.11 -4.82 2.88
CA ILE A 594 19.89 -4.47 3.59
C ILE A 594 20.34 -3.86 4.92
N TYR A 595 20.03 -2.58 5.12
CA TYR A 595 20.22 -1.91 6.41
C TYR A 595 18.89 -1.90 7.16
N PHE A 596 18.92 -2.15 8.45
CA PHE A 596 17.72 -2.06 9.27
C PHE A 596 18.04 -1.52 10.67
N ALA A 597 17.07 -0.78 11.22
CA ALA A 597 17.09 -0.30 12.57
C ALA A 597 16.35 -1.29 13.49
N ASP A 598 17.06 -1.82 14.45
CA ASP A 598 16.47 -2.66 15.50
C ASP A 598 16.38 -1.84 16.79
N HIS A 599 15.17 -1.73 17.31
CA HIS A 599 14.82 -0.95 18.49
C HIS A 599 15.67 -1.28 19.72
N TYR A 600 16.13 -2.54 19.82
CA TYR A 600 16.92 -3.02 20.95
C TYR A 600 18.42 -3.12 20.68
N ASN A 601 18.82 -3.15 19.40
CA ASN A 601 20.17 -3.54 19.03
C ASN A 601 20.92 -2.48 18.20
N GLY A 602 20.24 -1.45 17.68
CA GLY A 602 20.89 -0.42 16.86
C GLY A 602 20.81 -0.70 15.35
N LEU A 603 21.91 -0.47 14.62
CA LEU A 603 21.97 -0.53 13.16
C LEU A 603 22.62 -1.82 12.67
N TRP A 604 21.93 -2.55 11.79
CA TRP A 604 22.42 -3.76 11.14
C TRP A 604 22.66 -3.56 9.66
N ALA A 605 23.64 -4.26 9.11
CA ALA A 605 23.88 -4.42 7.68
C ALA A 605 23.95 -5.91 7.36
N VAL A 606 23.08 -6.38 6.48
CA VAL A 606 23.02 -7.79 6.07
C VAL A 606 22.95 -7.90 4.56
N LYS A 607 23.25 -9.09 4.04
CA LYS A 607 23.24 -9.38 2.62
C LYS A 607 22.35 -10.59 2.32
N LEU A 608 21.51 -10.44 1.32
CA LEU A 608 20.72 -11.54 0.77
C LEU A 608 21.57 -12.30 -0.25
N VAL A 609 21.78 -13.59 0.00
CA VAL A 609 22.60 -14.48 -0.85
C VAL A 609 21.78 -15.72 -1.25
N ASP A 610 22.08 -16.27 -2.41
CA ASP A 610 21.43 -17.50 -2.84
C ASP A 610 21.83 -18.67 -1.93
N GLU A 611 20.89 -19.57 -1.66
CA GLU A 611 21.25 -20.84 -1.02
C GLU A 611 22.07 -21.67 -2.00
N GLU A 612 23.22 -22.18 -1.56
CA GLU A 612 23.93 -23.19 -2.33
C GLU A 612 23.03 -24.43 -2.40
N PRO A 613 22.88 -25.05 -3.59
CA PRO A 613 22.16 -26.32 -3.71
C PRO A 613 22.77 -27.29 -2.70
N LEU A 614 21.95 -27.86 -1.82
CA LEU A 614 22.39 -28.95 -0.95
C LEU A 614 23.08 -29.98 -1.85
N GLY A 615 24.39 -30.11 -1.67
CA GLY A 615 25.19 -31.00 -2.49
C GLY A 615 24.55 -32.38 -2.52
N THR A 616 24.28 -32.88 -3.69
CA THR A 616 23.93 -34.27 -3.93
C THR A 616 25.18 -35.10 -3.60
N ASN A 617 25.35 -35.43 -2.32
CA ASN A 617 26.28 -36.48 -1.91
C ASN A 617 25.63 -37.86 -2.08
#